data_134f394f26a35e2cf1ea916a220d3dec
#
_entry.id   134f394f26a35e2cf1ea916a220d3dec
#
_cell.length_a   1.000
_cell.length_b   1.000
_cell.length_c   1.000
_cell.angle_alpha   90.00
_cell.angle_beta   90.00
_cell.angle_gamma   90.00
#
_symmetry.space_group_name_H-M   'P 1'
#
loop_
_entity.id
_entity.type
_entity.pdbx_description
1 polymer ?
#
loop_
_entity_poly.entity_id
_entity_poly.type
_entity_poly.pdbx_seq_one_letter_code
_entity_poly.pdbx_strand_id
1 'polypeptide(L)'
;PKFSADQEIIQVNKCIDAGQLVLFNHARGRNNVFYSYVQDCHYIFLKLKEDSKWAIAKDIKFEVAEIKLSANNQVLGNYDACLIADGAYKAEMEKLAVGDEVAINNYWYTADGDGTPIAVENMVEGNAYVMLNGELTARNTNETYNSQVYSRTAYGCNADGTKLYM
;
A
#
# COMPACT_ATOMS: atom_id res chain seq x y z
N PRO A 1 11.47 -2.80 20.72
CA PRO A 1 10.63 -2.04 19.78
C PRO A 1 10.37 -0.66 20.37
N LYS A 2 10.42 0.41 19.53
CA LYS A 2 10.14 1.78 19.96
C LYS A 2 8.64 2.08 20.04
N PHE A 3 7.86 1.38 19.24
CA PHE A 3 6.39 1.49 19.27
C PHE A 3 5.79 0.77 20.47
N SER A 4 4.70 1.29 20.98
CA SER A 4 3.93 0.66 22.06
C SER A 4 3.22 -0.62 21.61
N ALA A 5 2.89 -0.71 20.31
CA ALA A 5 2.32 -1.86 19.62
C ALA A 5 2.65 -1.78 18.14
N ASP A 6 2.38 -2.83 17.38
CA ASP A 6 2.43 -2.78 15.93
C ASP A 6 1.46 -1.72 15.40
N GLN A 7 1.92 -0.93 14.43
CA GLN A 7 1.13 0.15 13.83
C GLN A 7 0.56 -0.33 12.50
N GLU A 8 -0.73 -0.17 12.30
CA GLU A 8 -1.40 -0.56 11.07
C GLU A 8 -1.28 0.53 10.01
N ILE A 9 -0.76 0.18 8.83
CA ILE A 9 -0.78 1.03 7.63
C ILE A 9 -2.13 0.84 6.94
N ILE A 10 -2.96 1.89 6.98
CA ILE A 10 -4.34 1.83 6.48
C ILE A 10 -4.40 1.84 4.95
N GLN A 11 -3.48 2.53 4.30
CA GLN A 11 -3.47 2.70 2.84
C GLN A 11 -2.05 2.76 2.30
N VAL A 12 -1.91 2.38 1.02
CA VAL A 12 -0.64 2.50 0.28
C VAL A 12 -0.86 3.34 -0.97
N ASN A 13 -0.02 4.37 -1.18
CA ASN A 13 -0.03 5.28 -2.33
C ASN A 13 -1.37 6.03 -2.55
N LYS A 14 -2.14 6.24 -1.50
CA LYS A 14 -3.40 7.02 -1.52
C LYS A 14 -3.27 8.25 -0.63
N CYS A 15 -4.16 9.24 -0.84
CA CYS A 15 -4.22 10.42 0.01
C CYS A 15 -4.51 10.03 1.46
N ILE A 16 -3.89 10.73 2.40
CA ILE A 16 -4.15 10.52 3.82
C ILE A 16 -5.39 11.27 4.26
N ASP A 17 -6.28 10.58 4.96
CA ASP A 17 -7.41 11.14 5.70
C ASP A 17 -7.06 11.32 7.19
N ALA A 18 -7.95 11.97 7.94
CA ALA A 18 -7.76 12.20 9.37
C ALA A 18 -7.60 10.89 10.15
N GLY A 19 -6.61 10.86 11.05
CA GLY A 19 -6.36 9.74 11.94
C GLY A 19 -5.78 8.51 11.28
N GLN A 20 -5.09 8.63 10.16
CA GLN A 20 -4.51 7.51 9.42
C GLN A 20 -2.98 7.48 9.50
N LEU A 21 -2.43 6.28 9.24
CA LEU A 21 -1.05 6.02 8.85
C LEU A 21 -1.04 5.45 7.42
N VAL A 22 -0.32 6.12 6.51
CA VAL A 22 -0.28 5.79 5.08
C VAL A 22 1.15 5.60 4.64
N LEU A 23 1.39 4.61 3.78
CA LEU A 23 2.69 4.36 3.15
C LEU A 23 2.69 4.88 1.72
N PHE A 24 3.69 5.66 1.36
CA PHE A 24 4.02 5.99 -0.02
C PHE A 24 5.34 5.35 -0.43
N ASN A 25 5.40 4.87 -1.67
CA ASN A 25 6.61 4.34 -2.29
C ASN A 25 6.77 4.86 -3.72
N HIS A 26 7.80 4.42 -4.43
CA HIS A 26 8.15 4.87 -5.78
C HIS A 26 7.05 4.62 -6.83
N ALA A 27 6.11 3.70 -6.60
CA ALA A 27 5.00 3.46 -7.53
C ALA A 27 4.06 4.67 -7.67
N ARG A 28 4.02 5.58 -6.67
CA ARG A 28 3.30 6.85 -6.76
C ARG A 28 4.01 7.88 -7.65
N GLY A 29 5.29 7.67 -7.95
CA GLY A 29 6.16 8.64 -8.64
C GLY A 29 6.95 9.50 -7.65
N ARG A 30 8.28 9.52 -7.81
CA ARG A 30 9.20 10.15 -6.85
C ARG A 30 9.01 11.66 -6.68
N ASN A 31 8.57 12.33 -7.73
CA ASN A 31 8.39 13.79 -7.76
C ASN A 31 6.93 14.22 -7.57
N ASN A 32 6.02 13.29 -7.43
CA ASN A 32 4.62 13.62 -7.18
C ASN A 32 4.44 14.06 -5.72
N VAL A 33 3.73 15.15 -5.53
CA VAL A 33 3.37 15.63 -4.18
C VAL A 33 2.45 14.59 -3.52
N PHE A 34 2.71 14.32 -2.25
CA PHE A 34 1.82 13.53 -1.41
C PHE A 34 0.60 14.39 -1.07
N TYR A 35 -0.50 14.14 -1.74
CA TYR A 35 -1.74 14.83 -1.42
C TYR A 35 -2.28 14.35 -0.08
N SER A 36 -2.71 15.31 0.73
CA SER A 36 -3.29 15.08 2.04
C SER A 36 -4.58 15.88 2.15
N TYR A 37 -5.62 15.27 2.69
CA TYR A 37 -6.85 15.98 3.07
C TYR A 37 -6.73 16.61 4.46
N VAL A 38 -5.66 16.32 5.18
CA VAL A 38 -5.33 16.87 6.50
C VAL A 38 -4.04 17.65 6.46
N GLN A 39 -3.88 18.59 7.39
CA GLN A 39 -2.72 19.46 7.50
C GLN A 39 -1.77 18.99 8.61
N ASP A 40 -0.53 19.44 8.53
CA ASP A 40 0.46 19.26 9.60
C ASP A 40 0.78 17.78 9.90
N CYS A 41 0.74 16.91 8.88
CA CYS A 41 1.09 15.52 9.03
C CYS A 41 2.58 15.34 9.39
N HIS A 42 2.90 14.20 10.02
CA HIS A 42 4.28 13.76 10.21
C HIS A 42 4.72 12.88 9.06
N TYR A 43 5.90 13.16 8.51
CA TYR A 43 6.49 12.44 7.39
C TYR A 43 7.78 11.77 7.85
N ILE A 44 7.84 10.46 7.73
CA ILE A 44 9.01 9.64 8.06
C ILE A 44 9.54 9.06 6.75
N PHE A 45 10.63 9.61 6.25
CA PHE A 45 11.26 9.15 5.02
C PHE A 45 12.19 7.99 5.31
N LEU A 46 12.10 6.97 4.48
CA LEU A 46 12.71 5.67 4.69
C LEU A 46 13.64 5.31 3.54
N LYS A 47 14.78 4.74 3.87
CA LYS A 47 15.70 4.08 2.94
C LYS A 47 15.64 2.58 3.12
N LEU A 48 15.49 1.86 2.01
CA LEU A 48 15.55 0.40 2.02
C LEU A 48 16.96 -0.05 2.41
N LYS A 49 17.06 -0.98 3.34
CA LYS A 49 18.36 -1.53 3.74
C LYS A 49 18.93 -2.44 2.65
N GLU A 50 20.25 -2.51 2.51
CA GLU A 50 20.94 -3.27 1.45
C GLU A 50 20.58 -4.76 1.44
N ASP A 51 20.35 -5.33 2.62
CA ASP A 51 19.96 -6.73 2.80
C ASP A 51 18.44 -6.98 2.67
N SER A 52 17.67 -5.95 2.34
CA SER A 52 16.21 -6.01 2.24
C SER A 52 15.72 -5.73 0.83
N LYS A 53 14.54 -6.22 0.51
CA LYS A 53 13.87 -5.96 -0.77
C LYS A 53 12.36 -5.89 -0.58
N TRP A 54 11.69 -5.20 -1.47
CA TRP A 54 10.23 -5.24 -1.53
C TRP A 54 9.77 -6.68 -1.77
N ALA A 55 8.95 -7.18 -0.85
CA ALA A 55 8.40 -8.53 -0.91
C ALA A 55 7.07 -8.58 -0.17
N ILE A 56 6.25 -9.59 -0.49
CA ILE A 56 5.00 -9.88 0.19
C ILE A 56 5.26 -10.98 1.23
N ALA A 57 4.55 -10.92 2.35
CA ALA A 57 4.65 -11.85 3.48
C ALA A 57 6.08 -11.94 4.08
N LYS A 58 6.78 -10.80 4.09
CA LYS A 58 8.11 -10.66 4.73
C LYS A 58 8.27 -9.29 5.34
N ASP A 59 9.10 -9.21 6.35
CA ASP A 59 9.55 -7.94 6.90
C ASP A 59 10.45 -7.24 5.89
N ILE A 60 10.01 -6.06 5.47
CA ILE A 60 10.79 -5.17 4.61
C ILE A 60 11.47 -4.18 5.54
N LYS A 61 12.78 -4.25 5.63
CA LYS A 61 13.56 -3.43 6.56
C LYS A 61 13.99 -2.12 5.93
N PHE A 62 13.76 -1.06 6.66
CA PHE A 62 14.14 0.29 6.29
C PHE A 62 14.93 0.95 7.41
N GLU A 63 15.72 1.93 7.04
CA GLU A 63 16.32 2.90 7.94
C GLU A 63 15.57 4.22 7.83
N VAL A 64 15.28 4.86 8.96
CA VAL A 64 14.72 6.22 9.00
C VAL A 64 15.79 7.20 8.53
N ALA A 65 15.58 7.81 7.39
CA ALA A 65 16.54 8.69 6.75
C ALA A 65 16.27 10.18 7.03
N GLU A 66 15.00 10.56 7.14
CA GLU A 66 14.59 11.94 7.46
C GLU A 66 13.24 11.93 8.18
N ILE A 67 13.04 12.89 9.07
CA ILE A 67 11.77 13.10 9.78
C ILE A 67 11.37 14.56 9.60
N LYS A 68 10.13 14.79 9.17
CA LYS A 68 9.51 16.11 9.10
C LYS A 68 8.22 16.09 9.90
N LEU A 69 8.22 16.77 11.03
CA LEU A 69 7.04 16.89 11.87
C LEU A 69 6.21 18.10 11.44
N SER A 70 4.88 17.94 11.48
CA SER A 70 3.91 19.00 11.16
C SER A 70 4.20 19.69 9.81
N ALA A 71 4.39 18.85 8.76
CA ALA A 71 4.70 19.32 7.42
C ALA A 71 3.53 19.07 6.45
N ASN A 72 3.62 19.67 5.27
CA ASN A 72 2.65 19.55 4.19
C ASN A 72 3.35 19.42 2.84
N ASN A 73 2.65 18.85 1.86
CA ASN A 73 3.05 18.87 0.45
C ASN A 73 4.48 18.36 0.18
N GLN A 74 4.84 17.23 0.79
CA GLN A 74 6.13 16.60 0.57
C GLN A 74 6.13 15.74 -0.69
N VAL A 75 7.33 15.39 -1.17
CA VAL A 75 7.57 14.45 -2.29
C VAL A 75 8.52 13.36 -1.82
N LEU A 76 8.48 12.19 -2.47
CA LEU A 76 9.36 11.08 -2.09
C LEU A 76 10.84 11.38 -2.37
N GLY A 77 11.13 12.04 -3.49
CA GLY A 77 12.50 12.37 -3.88
C GLY A 77 13.39 11.13 -4.02
N ASN A 78 14.51 11.13 -3.32
CA ASN A 78 15.50 10.04 -3.35
C ASN A 78 15.27 8.94 -2.29
N TYR A 79 14.19 9.02 -1.53
CA TYR A 79 13.84 8.00 -0.55
C TYR A 79 13.09 6.83 -1.21
N ASP A 80 13.05 5.69 -0.54
CA ASP A 80 12.43 4.47 -1.08
C ASP A 80 10.98 4.32 -0.63
N ALA A 81 10.66 4.87 0.55
CA ALA A 81 9.32 4.96 1.08
C ALA A 81 9.16 6.19 1.98
N CYS A 82 7.92 6.53 2.29
CA CYS A 82 7.57 7.54 3.28
C CYS A 82 6.31 7.08 4.03
N LEU A 83 6.37 7.06 5.36
CA LEU A 83 5.19 6.96 6.20
C LEU A 83 4.66 8.37 6.46
N ILE A 84 3.35 8.53 6.29
CA ILE A 84 2.66 9.78 6.59
C ILE A 84 1.64 9.48 7.67
N ALA A 85 1.72 10.20 8.77
CA ALA A 85 0.91 9.97 9.96
C ALA A 85 0.07 11.18 10.35
N ASP A 86 -1.17 10.91 10.73
CA ASP A 86 -2.06 11.88 11.38
C ASP A 86 -2.71 11.29 12.64
N GLY A 87 -3.30 12.15 13.46
CA GLY A 87 -3.98 11.75 14.69
C GLY A 87 -3.06 11.07 15.70
N ALA A 88 -3.50 9.94 16.24
CA ALA A 88 -2.77 9.17 17.24
C ALA A 88 -1.43 8.63 16.74
N TYR A 89 -1.32 8.37 15.42
CA TYR A 89 -0.09 7.87 14.82
C TYR A 89 1.07 8.88 14.89
N LYS A 90 0.80 10.19 15.00
CA LYS A 90 1.86 11.20 15.18
C LYS A 90 2.71 10.91 16.40
N ALA A 91 2.08 10.64 17.54
CA ALA A 91 2.78 10.35 18.80
C ALA A 91 3.63 9.07 18.72
N GLU A 92 3.22 8.08 17.92
CA GLU A 92 4.05 6.90 17.67
C GLU A 92 5.25 7.21 16.76
N MET A 93 5.02 8.02 15.71
CA MET A 93 6.10 8.42 14.79
C MET A 93 7.15 9.32 15.46
N GLU A 94 6.77 10.13 16.43
CA GLU A 94 7.68 10.98 17.23
C GLU A 94 8.69 10.19 18.08
N LYS A 95 8.44 8.89 18.30
CA LYS A 95 9.39 8.01 19.00
C LYS A 95 10.57 7.59 18.13
N LEU A 96 10.48 7.77 16.80
CA LEU A 96 11.54 7.46 15.86
C LEU A 96 12.60 8.55 15.83
N ALA A 97 13.82 8.12 15.52
CA ALA A 97 14.95 8.99 15.23
C ALA A 97 15.58 8.59 13.89
N VAL A 98 16.26 9.54 13.25
CA VAL A 98 17.08 9.24 12.07
C VAL A 98 18.12 8.17 12.42
N GLY A 99 18.25 7.16 11.57
CA GLY A 99 19.09 5.98 11.78
C GLY A 99 18.37 4.79 12.45
N ASP A 100 17.12 4.97 12.92
CA ASP A 100 16.36 3.84 13.45
C ASP A 100 15.97 2.85 12.36
N GLU A 101 15.94 1.56 12.72
CA GLU A 101 15.38 0.53 11.85
C GLU A 101 13.87 0.41 12.06
N VAL A 102 13.15 0.39 10.94
CA VAL A 102 11.71 0.14 10.87
C VAL A 102 11.48 -1.06 9.98
N ALA A 103 10.71 -2.04 10.46
CA ALA A 103 10.24 -3.15 9.65
C ALA A 103 8.79 -2.92 9.24
N ILE A 104 8.51 -3.04 7.95
CA ILE A 104 7.16 -2.97 7.40
C ILE A 104 6.80 -4.35 6.86
N ASN A 105 5.73 -4.91 7.36
CA ASN A 105 5.22 -6.18 6.90
C ASN A 105 4.01 -5.97 5.99
N ASN A 106 4.05 -6.61 4.83
CA ASN A 106 3.01 -6.49 3.82
C ASN A 106 2.42 -7.88 3.55
N TYR A 107 1.28 -8.15 4.18
CA TYR A 107 0.54 -9.39 4.00
C TYR A 107 -0.69 -9.17 3.13
N TRP A 108 -0.97 -10.16 2.29
CA TRP A 108 -2.23 -10.29 1.58
C TRP A 108 -3.00 -11.46 2.17
N TYR A 109 -4.30 -11.30 2.25
CA TYR A 109 -5.22 -12.32 2.76
C TYR A 109 -6.33 -12.55 1.75
N THR A 110 -6.85 -13.77 1.65
CA THR A 110 -8.08 -14.02 0.90
C THR A 110 -9.27 -13.41 1.66
N ALA A 111 -10.26 -12.90 0.94
CA ALA A 111 -11.47 -12.31 1.54
C ALA A 111 -12.24 -13.34 2.39
N ASP A 112 -12.18 -14.61 1.98
CA ASP A 112 -12.85 -15.74 2.62
C ASP A 112 -11.88 -16.56 3.49
N GLY A 113 -10.68 -16.03 3.73
CA GLY A 113 -9.57 -16.76 4.32
C GLY A 113 -9.66 -16.91 5.84
N ASP A 114 -8.98 -17.92 6.31
CA ASP A 114 -8.74 -18.22 7.72
C ASP A 114 -7.70 -17.29 8.39
N GLY A 115 -7.33 -16.19 7.71
CA GLY A 115 -6.27 -15.28 8.13
C GLY A 115 -4.86 -15.73 7.73
N THR A 116 -4.73 -16.77 6.90
CA THR A 116 -3.42 -17.21 6.38
C THR A 116 -2.94 -16.26 5.29
N PRO A 117 -1.74 -15.69 5.43
CA PRO A 117 -1.19 -14.81 4.40
C PRO A 117 -0.92 -15.55 3.09
N ILE A 118 -1.22 -14.89 1.97
CA ILE A 118 -0.89 -15.38 0.64
C ILE A 118 0.46 -14.80 0.21
N ALA A 119 1.39 -15.66 -0.18
CA ALA A 119 2.64 -15.26 -0.81
C ALA A 119 2.42 -15.13 -2.32
N VAL A 120 2.35 -13.90 -2.83
CA VAL A 120 2.27 -13.61 -4.27
C VAL A 120 3.39 -12.66 -4.67
N GLU A 121 3.99 -12.84 -5.84
CA GLU A 121 5.03 -11.94 -6.34
C GLU A 121 4.44 -10.73 -7.08
N ASN A 122 3.31 -10.95 -7.76
CA ASN A 122 2.61 -9.93 -8.53
C ASN A 122 1.11 -10.03 -8.30
N MET A 123 0.45 -8.88 -8.26
CA MET A 123 -1.00 -8.79 -8.13
C MET A 123 -1.55 -7.75 -9.09
N VAL A 124 -2.68 -8.07 -9.69
CA VAL A 124 -3.45 -7.16 -10.55
C VAL A 124 -4.82 -6.99 -9.91
N GLU A 125 -5.22 -5.76 -9.69
CA GLU A 125 -6.57 -5.43 -9.22
C GLU A 125 -7.53 -5.37 -10.40
N GLY A 126 -8.73 -5.90 -10.21
CA GLY A 126 -9.84 -5.83 -11.15
C GLY A 126 -11.11 -5.32 -10.48
N ASN A 127 -11.98 -4.70 -11.27
CA ASN A 127 -13.23 -4.14 -10.74
C ASN A 127 -14.30 -5.21 -10.49
N ALA A 128 -14.33 -6.28 -11.29
CA ALA A 128 -15.30 -7.35 -11.13
C ALA A 128 -14.83 -8.65 -11.79
N TYR A 129 -15.28 -9.76 -11.25
CA TYR A 129 -15.19 -11.04 -11.94
C TYR A 129 -16.23 -11.11 -13.04
N VAL A 130 -15.80 -11.39 -14.26
CA VAL A 130 -16.70 -11.70 -15.39
C VAL A 130 -17.07 -13.19 -15.36
N MET A 131 -16.11 -14.01 -15.01
CA MET A 131 -16.26 -15.46 -14.88
C MET A 131 -15.54 -15.94 -13.63
N LEU A 132 -16.17 -16.80 -12.85
CA LEU A 132 -15.60 -17.42 -11.66
C LEU A 132 -15.90 -18.91 -11.72
N ASN A 133 -14.87 -19.75 -11.57
CA ASN A 133 -14.98 -21.21 -11.62
C ASN A 133 -15.67 -21.75 -12.88
N GLY A 134 -15.49 -21.09 -14.02
CA GLY A 134 -16.08 -21.48 -15.30
C GLY A 134 -17.51 -20.99 -15.55
N GLU A 135 -18.11 -20.28 -14.59
CA GLU A 135 -19.46 -19.73 -14.69
C GLU A 135 -19.45 -18.21 -14.83
N LEU A 136 -20.35 -17.67 -15.64
CA LEU A 136 -20.54 -16.23 -15.76
C LEU A 136 -21.11 -15.66 -14.45
N THR A 137 -20.51 -14.60 -13.96
CA THR A 137 -20.98 -13.88 -12.79
C THR A 137 -21.86 -12.69 -13.18
N ALA A 138 -22.74 -12.28 -12.29
CA ALA A 138 -23.40 -11.00 -12.42
C ALA A 138 -22.35 -9.89 -12.37
N ARG A 139 -22.27 -9.05 -13.40
CA ARG A 139 -21.36 -7.90 -13.42
C ARG A 139 -21.82 -6.91 -12.37
N ASN A 140 -20.85 -6.33 -11.66
CA ASN A 140 -21.16 -5.18 -10.81
C ASN A 140 -21.55 -3.99 -11.70
N THR A 141 -22.84 -3.73 -11.79
CA THR A 141 -23.42 -2.65 -12.61
C THR A 141 -23.76 -1.40 -11.80
N ASN A 142 -23.43 -1.38 -10.50
CA ASN A 142 -23.78 -0.26 -9.62
C ASN A 142 -22.97 1.01 -9.95
N GLU A 143 -21.82 0.85 -10.61
CA GLU A 143 -21.01 1.97 -11.06
C GLU A 143 -21.37 2.34 -12.50
N THR A 144 -21.62 3.62 -12.73
CA THR A 144 -22.09 4.15 -14.03
C THR A 144 -21.20 3.72 -15.20
N TYR A 145 -19.88 3.72 -15.03
CA TYR A 145 -18.96 3.35 -16.10
C TYR A 145 -18.98 1.85 -16.44
N ASN A 146 -19.44 0.98 -15.54
CA ASN A 146 -19.57 -0.46 -15.80
C ASN A 146 -20.77 -0.78 -16.72
N SER A 147 -21.77 0.10 -16.76
CA SER A 147 -22.95 -0.04 -17.65
C SER A 147 -22.71 0.52 -19.05
N GLN A 148 -21.62 1.24 -19.29
CA GLN A 148 -21.33 1.89 -20.57
C GLN A 148 -20.42 1.04 -21.45
N VAL A 149 -20.45 1.28 -22.76
CA VAL A 149 -19.59 0.61 -23.74
C VAL A 149 -18.24 1.32 -23.79
N TYR A 150 -17.22 0.70 -23.18
CA TYR A 150 -15.84 1.16 -23.21
C TYR A 150 -14.90 0.01 -23.53
N SER A 151 -13.70 0.33 -24.00
CA SER A 151 -12.62 -0.65 -24.04
C SER A 151 -12.32 -1.15 -22.64
N ARG A 152 -12.15 -2.46 -22.49
CA ARG A 152 -11.86 -3.12 -21.22
C ARG A 152 -10.65 -3.99 -21.37
N THR A 153 -9.84 -4.08 -20.31
CA THR A 153 -8.84 -5.11 -20.16
C THR A 153 -9.37 -6.18 -19.23
N ALA A 154 -9.26 -7.42 -19.65
CA ALA A 154 -9.64 -8.58 -18.84
C ALA A 154 -8.45 -9.54 -18.73
N TYR A 155 -8.31 -10.16 -17.57
CA TYR A 155 -7.35 -11.22 -17.31
C TYR A 155 -8.10 -12.46 -16.86
N GLY A 156 -7.61 -13.60 -17.25
CA GLY A 156 -8.19 -14.85 -16.82
C GLY A 156 -7.16 -15.98 -16.91
N CYS A 157 -7.38 -17.04 -16.16
CA CYS A 157 -6.58 -18.25 -16.25
C CYS A 157 -7.48 -19.47 -16.51
N ASN A 158 -6.88 -20.53 -17.02
CA ASN A 158 -7.53 -21.84 -17.07
C ASN A 158 -7.65 -22.44 -15.66
N ALA A 159 -8.43 -23.51 -15.52
CA ALA A 159 -8.77 -24.11 -14.24
C ALA A 159 -7.55 -24.58 -13.42
N ASP A 160 -6.47 -25.01 -14.06
CA ASP A 160 -5.23 -25.46 -13.44
C ASP A 160 -4.19 -24.33 -13.22
N GLY A 161 -4.52 -23.09 -13.60
CA GLY A 161 -3.64 -21.94 -13.42
C GLY A 161 -2.38 -21.93 -14.30
N THR A 162 -2.28 -22.80 -15.29
CA THR A 162 -1.06 -22.92 -16.12
C THR A 162 -1.04 -21.97 -17.32
N LYS A 163 -2.16 -21.32 -17.65
CA LYS A 163 -2.28 -20.37 -18.76
C LYS A 163 -2.96 -19.09 -18.30
N LEU A 164 -2.35 -17.97 -18.63
CA LEU A 164 -2.90 -16.64 -18.45
C LEU A 164 -3.42 -16.12 -19.80
N TYR A 165 -4.61 -15.58 -19.81
CA TYR A 165 -5.24 -14.91 -20.95
C TYR A 165 -5.37 -13.41 -20.64
N MET A 166 -5.06 -12.55 -21.62
CA MET A 166 -5.17 -11.09 -21.52
C MET A 166 -5.86 -10.54 -22.77
#